data_a83ca23409ee0fa842509c8552ef068a
#
_entry.id   a83ca23409ee0fa842509c8552ef068a
#
_cell.length_a   1.000
_cell.length_b   1.000
_cell.length_c   1.000
_cell.angle_alpha   90.00
_cell.angle_beta   90.00
_cell.angle_gamma   90.00
#
_symmetry.space_group_name_H-M   'P 1'
#
loop_
_entity.id
_entity.type
_entity.pdbx_description
1 polymer ?
#
loop_
_entity_poly.entity_id
_entity_poly.type
_entity_poly.pdbx_seq_one_letter_code
_entity_poly.pdbx_strand_id
1 'polypeptide(L)'
;MRRSSYLVLGLSVFLSLKTAMAQEVASRMVEDGGTGKYTAVMTTQGSLPTHTVFTPKDISKFGKKEKLPVIAWGNGACFNSPWEHVNFLSEVASHGFLVIAIGVMPKESGEQVKDRSTSTQLTDAIDWAIAQNRDKNSAYYQKIDVNKIAVSGMSCGGLQTLEVSSDPRVSTVVVCNSGIFKTPGNGRSNMPNLTKENLKKIHTPTLYLLGGEKDIAYANGMDDYQQINHVPVFVANMDVGHGGTYSQPHGGEFAKVATAWYKWQLKGDKQAGKLFTGQPAGLAANSNWTYEKKNMP
;
A
#
# COMPACT_ATOMS: atom_id res chain seq x y z
N MET A 1 -58.43 37.96 -50.72
CA MET A 1 -58.39 37.29 -49.42
C MET A 1 -57.20 36.33 -49.39
N ARG A 2 -56.06 36.72 -48.79
CA ARG A 2 -54.89 35.89 -48.68
C ARG A 2 -54.92 35.25 -47.28
N ARG A 3 -54.93 33.92 -47.22
CA ARG A 3 -54.77 33.17 -45.97
C ARG A 3 -53.29 32.91 -45.72
N SER A 4 -52.67 33.45 -44.66
CA SER A 4 -51.37 33.14 -44.16
C SER A 4 -51.42 31.88 -43.27
N SER A 5 -50.72 30.85 -43.66
CA SER A 5 -50.53 29.65 -42.84
C SER A 5 -49.24 29.82 -42.04
N TYR A 6 -49.33 29.81 -40.72
CA TYR A 6 -48.17 29.76 -39.81
C TYR A 6 -47.74 28.30 -39.57
N LEU A 7 -46.51 28.00 -39.96
CA LEU A 7 -45.86 26.72 -39.71
C LEU A 7 -45.23 26.80 -38.32
N VAL A 8 -45.75 26.04 -37.38
CA VAL A 8 -45.13 25.90 -36.03
C VAL A 8 -44.12 24.80 -36.09
N LEU A 9 -42.82 25.17 -36.03
CA LEU A 9 -41.70 24.23 -35.94
C LEU A 9 -41.55 23.81 -34.44
N GLY A 10 -41.98 22.61 -34.11
CA GLY A 10 -41.78 22.02 -32.80
C GLY A 10 -40.30 21.55 -32.66
N LEU A 11 -39.53 22.22 -31.81
CA LEU A 11 -38.17 21.85 -31.45
C LEU A 11 -38.19 20.75 -30.39
N SER A 12 -38.06 19.49 -30.80
CA SER A 12 -37.96 18.36 -29.86
C SER A 12 -36.53 18.30 -29.29
N VAL A 13 -36.36 18.75 -28.06
CA VAL A 13 -35.08 18.57 -27.31
C VAL A 13 -35.04 17.14 -26.83
N PHE A 14 -34.20 16.32 -27.49
CA PHE A 14 -33.85 15.00 -27.00
C PHE A 14 -32.87 15.16 -25.84
N LEU A 15 -33.35 15.05 -24.61
CA LEU A 15 -32.53 14.90 -23.40
C LEU A 15 -31.97 13.48 -23.39
N SER A 16 -30.75 13.29 -23.88
CA SER A 16 -30.05 12.01 -23.73
C SER A 16 -29.61 11.85 -22.27
N LEU A 17 -30.41 11.11 -21.49
CA LEU A 17 -29.95 10.59 -20.19
C LEU A 17 -28.81 9.63 -20.47
N LYS A 18 -27.57 10.07 -20.22
CA LYS A 18 -26.43 9.16 -20.03
C LYS A 18 -26.65 8.46 -18.70
N THR A 19 -27.25 7.28 -18.72
CA THR A 19 -27.15 6.33 -17.60
C THR A 19 -25.68 5.99 -17.43
N ALA A 20 -25.05 6.55 -16.42
CA ALA A 20 -23.75 6.07 -15.97
C ALA A 20 -23.98 4.62 -15.51
N MET A 21 -23.57 3.66 -16.33
CA MET A 21 -23.51 2.25 -15.92
C MET A 21 -22.56 2.23 -14.72
N ALA A 22 -23.08 1.90 -13.55
CA ALA A 22 -22.25 1.64 -12.39
C ALA A 22 -21.31 0.50 -12.79
N GLN A 23 -20.00 0.76 -12.86
CA GLN A 23 -19.02 -0.26 -13.18
C GLN A 23 -19.11 -1.31 -12.08
N GLU A 24 -19.40 -2.56 -12.47
CA GLU A 24 -19.53 -3.67 -11.53
C GLU A 24 -18.24 -3.81 -10.72
N VAL A 25 -18.36 -3.74 -9.41
CA VAL A 25 -17.22 -3.92 -8.50
C VAL A 25 -16.90 -5.40 -8.42
N ALA A 26 -15.87 -5.83 -9.17
CA ALA A 26 -15.36 -7.18 -9.02
C ALA A 26 -14.74 -7.34 -7.63
N SER A 27 -15.06 -8.46 -6.97
CA SER A 27 -14.56 -8.78 -5.64
C SER A 27 -14.10 -10.22 -5.58
N ARG A 28 -12.91 -10.45 -5.01
CA ARG A 28 -12.35 -11.79 -4.81
C ARG A 28 -11.68 -11.90 -3.46
N MET A 29 -11.88 -13.03 -2.79
CA MET A 29 -11.16 -13.38 -1.58
C MET A 29 -9.83 -14.06 -1.98
N VAL A 30 -8.77 -13.76 -1.27
CA VAL A 30 -7.46 -14.41 -1.38
C VAL A 30 -7.36 -15.42 -0.24
N GLU A 31 -7.01 -16.66 -0.56
CA GLU A 31 -7.00 -17.78 0.40
C GLU A 31 -8.35 -17.84 1.16
N ASP A 32 -8.33 -17.77 2.49
CA ASP A 32 -9.51 -17.74 3.36
C ASP A 32 -9.85 -16.32 3.86
N GLY A 33 -9.18 -15.30 3.32
CA GLY A 33 -9.37 -13.89 3.67
C GLY A 33 -8.48 -13.39 4.81
N GLY A 34 -7.45 -14.17 5.19
CA GLY A 34 -6.43 -13.80 6.18
C GLY A 34 -6.75 -14.21 7.60
N THR A 35 -5.74 -14.10 8.49
CA THR A 35 -5.81 -14.57 9.90
C THR A 35 -6.27 -13.51 10.88
N GLY A 36 -6.50 -12.28 10.41
CA GLY A 36 -6.92 -11.17 11.25
C GLY A 36 -8.37 -11.28 11.73
N LYS A 37 -8.80 -10.25 12.46
CA LYS A 37 -10.18 -10.18 13.01
C LYS A 37 -11.26 -10.14 11.91
N TYR A 38 -10.91 -9.70 10.72
CA TYR A 38 -11.84 -9.46 9.61
C TYR A 38 -11.46 -10.29 8.40
N THR A 39 -12.41 -10.99 7.79
CA THR A 39 -12.19 -11.58 6.48
C THR A 39 -11.94 -10.47 5.46
N ALA A 40 -10.82 -10.52 4.76
CA ALA A 40 -10.45 -9.55 3.73
C ALA A 40 -10.88 -10.00 2.33
N VAL A 41 -11.11 -9.01 1.46
CA VAL A 41 -11.32 -9.19 0.03
C VAL A 41 -10.51 -8.18 -0.75
N MET A 42 -10.09 -8.52 -1.97
CA MET A 42 -9.60 -7.55 -2.95
C MET A 42 -10.73 -7.16 -3.90
N THR A 43 -10.78 -5.91 -4.30
CA THR A 43 -11.84 -5.34 -5.13
C THR A 43 -11.28 -4.39 -6.18
N THR A 44 -12.00 -4.25 -7.29
CA THR A 44 -11.82 -3.13 -8.20
C THR A 44 -12.67 -1.94 -7.73
N GLN A 45 -12.25 -0.73 -8.06
CA GLN A 45 -13.00 0.49 -7.76
C GLN A 45 -13.11 1.31 -9.04
N GLY A 46 -14.34 1.57 -9.51
CA GLY A 46 -14.56 2.34 -10.75
C GLY A 46 -13.99 3.75 -10.70
N SER A 47 -13.91 4.33 -9.50
CA SER A 47 -13.29 5.64 -9.27
C SER A 47 -11.76 5.59 -9.09
N LEU A 48 -11.15 4.38 -9.10
CA LEU A 48 -9.70 4.17 -9.01
C LEU A 48 -9.29 2.95 -9.86
N PRO A 49 -9.47 2.99 -11.19
CA PRO A 49 -9.32 1.81 -12.06
C PRO A 49 -7.88 1.29 -12.19
N THR A 50 -6.90 2.08 -11.78
CA THR A 50 -5.46 1.76 -11.84
C THR A 50 -4.94 1.05 -10.59
N HIS A 51 -5.80 0.73 -9.63
CA HIS A 51 -5.42 0.10 -8.36
C HIS A 51 -6.32 -1.06 -8.00
N THR A 52 -5.79 -1.94 -7.16
CA THR A 52 -6.54 -2.98 -6.46
C THR A 52 -6.67 -2.59 -4.99
N VAL A 53 -7.89 -2.65 -4.46
CA VAL A 53 -8.19 -2.31 -3.06
C VAL A 53 -8.43 -3.58 -2.26
N PHE A 54 -7.64 -3.79 -1.20
CA PHE A 54 -7.81 -4.86 -0.22
C PHE A 54 -8.42 -4.25 1.05
N THR A 55 -9.50 -4.83 1.53
CA THR A 55 -10.24 -4.29 2.67
C THR A 55 -10.99 -5.41 3.40
N PRO A 56 -11.34 -5.23 4.68
CA PRO A 56 -12.34 -6.07 5.32
C PRO A 56 -13.61 -6.15 4.46
N LYS A 57 -14.14 -7.36 4.26
CA LYS A 57 -15.33 -7.62 3.44
C LYS A 57 -16.54 -6.82 3.94
N ASP A 58 -16.68 -6.73 5.26
CA ASP A 58 -17.76 -5.97 5.89
C ASP A 58 -17.24 -4.65 6.47
N ILE A 59 -17.21 -3.62 5.63
CA ILE A 59 -16.80 -2.26 6.03
C ILE A 59 -17.87 -1.51 6.85
N SER A 60 -19.08 -2.07 7.05
CA SER A 60 -20.09 -1.46 7.91
C SER A 60 -19.67 -1.43 9.39
N LYS A 61 -18.76 -2.32 9.77
CA LYS A 61 -18.17 -2.39 11.14
C LYS A 61 -17.28 -1.19 11.46
N PHE A 62 -16.88 -0.40 10.46
CA PHE A 62 -15.98 0.76 10.62
C PHE A 62 -16.78 2.07 10.60
N GLY A 63 -16.26 3.08 11.30
CA GLY A 63 -16.87 4.39 11.44
C GLY A 63 -16.37 5.14 12.69
N LYS A 64 -17.28 5.63 13.52
CA LYS A 64 -16.92 6.47 14.69
C LYS A 64 -15.99 5.80 15.70
N LYS A 65 -16.18 4.48 15.96
CA LYS A 65 -15.44 3.75 17.01
C LYS A 65 -14.11 3.18 16.50
N GLU A 66 -14.08 2.70 15.28
CA GLU A 66 -12.90 2.13 14.63
C GLU A 66 -12.87 2.58 13.19
N LYS A 67 -11.73 3.04 12.71
CA LYS A 67 -11.53 3.45 11.32
C LYS A 67 -10.46 2.59 10.68
N LEU A 68 -10.45 2.60 9.34
CA LEU A 68 -9.47 1.92 8.51
C LEU A 68 -8.26 2.85 8.27
N PRO A 69 -7.09 2.62 8.88
CA PRO A 69 -5.87 3.27 8.43
C PRO A 69 -5.55 2.85 7.01
N VAL A 70 -4.85 3.70 6.26
CA VAL A 70 -4.53 3.52 4.84
C VAL A 70 -3.10 3.01 4.68
N ILE A 71 -2.92 2.06 3.75
CA ILE A 71 -1.60 1.61 3.31
C ILE A 71 -1.59 1.69 1.78
N ALA A 72 -0.78 2.58 1.21
CA ALA A 72 -0.52 2.64 -0.22
C ALA A 72 0.68 1.74 -0.55
N TRP A 73 0.52 0.81 -1.50
CA TRP A 73 1.49 -0.23 -1.80
C TRP A 73 2.00 -0.17 -3.24
N GLY A 74 3.35 -0.20 -3.38
CA GLY A 74 4.07 -0.33 -4.65
C GLY A 74 4.65 -1.73 -4.86
N ASN A 75 4.58 -2.23 -6.09
CA ASN A 75 4.95 -3.61 -6.41
C ASN A 75 6.42 -3.76 -6.84
N GLY A 76 6.93 -4.99 -6.73
CA GLY A 76 8.22 -5.38 -7.30
C GLY A 76 8.30 -5.08 -8.80
N ALA A 77 9.52 -4.82 -9.29
CA ALA A 77 9.80 -4.42 -10.67
C ALA A 77 8.97 -3.21 -11.18
N CYS A 78 8.32 -2.45 -10.30
CA CYS A 78 7.33 -1.42 -10.62
C CYS A 78 6.20 -1.94 -11.53
N PHE A 79 5.80 -3.19 -11.37
CA PHE A 79 4.71 -3.75 -12.17
C PHE A 79 3.36 -3.12 -11.77
N ASN A 80 2.52 -2.94 -12.78
CA ASN A 80 1.15 -2.46 -12.60
C ASN A 80 0.19 -3.61 -12.25
N SER A 81 0.64 -4.48 -11.33
CA SER A 81 -0.12 -5.63 -10.82
C SER A 81 0.41 -6.06 -9.45
N PRO A 82 -0.44 -6.23 -8.43
CA PRO A 82 -0.05 -6.73 -7.11
C PRO A 82 0.03 -8.26 -7.02
N TRP A 83 0.07 -8.98 -8.14
CA TRP A 83 -0.03 -10.45 -8.22
C TRP A 83 0.86 -11.18 -7.20
N GLU A 84 2.13 -10.81 -7.12
CA GLU A 84 3.11 -11.48 -6.25
C GLU A 84 2.89 -11.23 -4.76
N HIS A 85 2.02 -10.27 -4.42
CA HIS A 85 1.84 -9.78 -3.05
C HIS A 85 0.42 -9.97 -2.51
N VAL A 86 -0.49 -10.63 -3.25
CA VAL A 86 -1.91 -10.70 -2.88
C VAL A 86 -2.13 -11.37 -1.51
N ASN A 87 -1.35 -12.41 -1.16
CA ASN A 87 -1.46 -13.08 0.14
C ASN A 87 -1.05 -12.12 1.28
N PHE A 88 0.09 -11.45 1.12
CA PHE A 88 0.58 -10.46 2.06
C PHE A 88 -0.41 -9.29 2.24
N LEU A 89 -0.92 -8.72 1.16
CA LEU A 89 -1.83 -7.56 1.20
C LEU A 89 -3.18 -7.93 1.79
N SER A 90 -3.69 -9.14 1.49
CA SER A 90 -4.93 -9.66 2.06
C SER A 90 -4.78 -9.89 3.56
N GLU A 91 -3.65 -10.49 3.98
CA GLU A 91 -3.36 -10.66 5.41
C GLU A 91 -3.36 -9.32 6.15
N VAL A 92 -2.63 -8.34 5.66
CA VAL A 92 -2.60 -7.00 6.26
C VAL A 92 -4.01 -6.41 6.36
N ALA A 93 -4.81 -6.48 5.28
CA ALA A 93 -6.17 -5.96 5.25
C ALA A 93 -7.09 -6.66 6.25
N SER A 94 -6.89 -7.97 6.50
CA SER A 94 -7.66 -8.74 7.47
C SER A 94 -7.56 -8.22 8.91
N HIS A 95 -6.52 -7.46 9.20
CA HIS A 95 -6.32 -6.79 10.49
C HIS A 95 -6.98 -5.39 10.58
N GLY A 96 -7.88 -5.08 9.64
CA GLY A 96 -8.67 -3.84 9.64
C GLY A 96 -7.89 -2.64 9.09
N PHE A 97 -7.23 -2.82 7.97
CA PHE A 97 -6.59 -1.79 7.17
C PHE A 97 -7.25 -1.67 5.80
N LEU A 98 -7.20 -0.48 5.22
CA LEU A 98 -7.48 -0.23 3.81
C LEU A 98 -6.14 -0.24 3.06
N VAL A 99 -5.87 -1.32 2.33
CA VAL A 99 -4.65 -1.44 1.54
C VAL A 99 -4.97 -1.16 0.08
N ILE A 100 -4.29 -0.19 -0.50
CA ILE A 100 -4.50 0.24 -1.89
C ILE A 100 -3.21 -0.02 -2.64
N ALA A 101 -3.21 -1.09 -3.42
CA ALA A 101 -2.05 -1.52 -4.19
C ALA A 101 -2.11 -0.97 -5.62
N ILE A 102 -0.98 -0.46 -6.11
CA ILE A 102 -0.84 -0.08 -7.51
C ILE A 102 -1.14 -1.30 -8.41
N GLY A 103 -1.90 -1.05 -9.46
CA GLY A 103 -2.18 -2.05 -10.50
C GLY A 103 -3.57 -2.64 -10.44
N VAL A 104 -4.02 -3.09 -11.60
CA VAL A 104 -5.32 -3.73 -11.77
C VAL A 104 -5.40 -5.05 -11.02
N MET A 105 -6.60 -5.42 -10.60
CA MET A 105 -6.83 -6.69 -9.91
C MET A 105 -6.35 -7.86 -10.77
N PRO A 106 -5.41 -8.68 -10.26
CA PRO A 106 -4.83 -9.76 -11.03
C PRO A 106 -5.89 -10.83 -11.38
N LYS A 107 -5.78 -11.40 -12.56
CA LYS A 107 -6.59 -12.55 -12.98
C LYS A 107 -6.15 -13.80 -12.21
N GLU A 108 -7.05 -14.79 -12.09
CA GLU A 108 -6.72 -16.09 -11.46
C GLU A 108 -5.63 -16.85 -12.21
N SER A 109 -5.54 -16.67 -13.54
CA SER A 109 -4.51 -17.28 -14.38
C SER A 109 -3.08 -16.82 -14.08
N GLY A 110 -2.87 -15.83 -13.21
CA GLY A 110 -1.55 -15.29 -12.89
C GLY A 110 -0.91 -14.49 -14.02
N GLU A 111 -1.68 -14.10 -15.02
CA GLU A 111 -1.19 -13.26 -16.11
C GLU A 111 -0.71 -11.91 -15.56
N GLN A 112 0.59 -11.65 -15.69
CA GLN A 112 1.20 -10.40 -15.23
C GLN A 112 0.95 -9.29 -16.26
N VAL A 113 0.47 -8.15 -15.76
CA VAL A 113 0.43 -6.92 -16.54
C VAL A 113 1.85 -6.36 -16.62
N LYS A 114 2.42 -6.27 -17.82
CA LYS A 114 3.80 -5.82 -18.06
C LYS A 114 3.98 -4.31 -17.99
N ASP A 115 2.89 -3.56 -17.94
CA ASP A 115 2.93 -2.11 -17.84
C ASP A 115 3.61 -1.67 -16.53
N ARG A 116 4.31 -0.54 -16.61
CA ARG A 116 5.04 0.02 -15.48
C ARG A 116 4.22 1.08 -14.77
N SER A 117 4.32 1.06 -13.46
CA SER A 117 3.73 2.06 -12.58
C SER A 117 4.68 3.22 -12.31
N THR A 118 4.12 4.32 -11.83
CA THR A 118 4.85 5.49 -11.35
C THR A 118 4.64 5.69 -9.86
N SER A 119 5.54 6.40 -9.21
CA SER A 119 5.44 6.70 -7.77
C SER A 119 4.22 7.56 -7.43
N THR A 120 3.75 8.38 -8.37
CA THR A 120 2.54 9.21 -8.20
C THR A 120 1.30 8.38 -7.92
N GLN A 121 1.24 7.13 -8.40
CA GLN A 121 0.11 6.25 -8.09
C GLN A 121 -0.01 5.94 -6.58
N LEU A 122 1.09 5.99 -5.80
CA LEU A 122 0.98 5.90 -4.33
C LEU A 122 0.27 7.13 -3.72
N THR A 123 0.53 8.32 -4.25
CA THR A 123 -0.18 9.53 -3.80
C THR A 123 -1.62 9.58 -4.32
N ASP A 124 -1.89 9.07 -5.53
CA ASP A 124 -3.25 8.91 -6.06
C ASP A 124 -4.10 7.99 -5.16
N ALA A 125 -3.51 6.92 -4.63
CA ALA A 125 -4.15 6.04 -3.65
C ALA A 125 -4.55 6.80 -2.36
N ILE A 126 -3.66 7.66 -1.86
CA ILE A 126 -3.92 8.51 -0.68
C ILE A 126 -5.03 9.51 -0.98
N ASP A 127 -4.97 10.20 -2.12
CA ASP A 127 -5.95 11.18 -2.55
C ASP A 127 -7.33 10.56 -2.69
N TRP A 128 -7.40 9.37 -3.32
CA TRP A 128 -8.63 8.62 -3.45
C TRP A 128 -9.22 8.26 -2.08
N ALA A 129 -8.42 7.73 -1.15
CA ALA A 129 -8.89 7.37 0.18
C ALA A 129 -9.46 8.58 0.93
N ILE A 130 -8.81 9.74 0.84
CA ILE A 130 -9.29 10.99 1.45
C ILE A 130 -10.61 11.43 0.80
N ALA A 131 -10.72 11.37 -0.53
CA ALA A 131 -11.92 11.72 -1.26
C ALA A 131 -13.10 10.81 -0.88
N GLN A 132 -12.87 9.47 -0.84
CA GLN A 132 -13.88 8.50 -0.45
C GLN A 132 -14.36 8.69 1.00
N ASN A 133 -13.48 9.05 1.91
CA ASN A 133 -13.86 9.33 3.29
C ASN A 133 -14.74 10.57 3.45
N ARG A 134 -14.68 11.51 2.52
CA ARG A 134 -15.47 12.77 2.51
C ARG A 134 -16.77 12.67 1.74
N ASP A 135 -16.84 11.80 0.75
CA ASP A 135 -18.00 11.65 -0.10
C ASP A 135 -19.14 10.92 0.63
N LYS A 136 -20.26 11.60 0.85
CA LYS A 136 -21.46 11.04 1.52
C LYS A 136 -22.07 9.85 0.76
N ASN A 137 -21.82 9.74 -0.54
CA ASN A 137 -22.33 8.66 -1.38
C ASN A 137 -21.39 7.45 -1.40
N SER A 138 -20.16 7.59 -0.84
CA SER A 138 -19.19 6.50 -0.78
C SER A 138 -19.53 5.50 0.31
N ALA A 139 -19.33 4.21 0.01
CA ALA A 139 -19.35 3.15 1.02
C ALA A 139 -18.32 3.37 2.14
N TYR A 140 -17.27 4.15 1.87
CA TYR A 140 -16.19 4.48 2.81
C TYR A 140 -16.44 5.79 3.59
N TYR A 141 -17.57 6.43 3.43
CA TYR A 141 -17.85 7.71 4.10
C TYR A 141 -17.63 7.63 5.61
N GLN A 142 -16.71 8.47 6.13
CA GLN A 142 -16.32 8.55 7.54
C GLN A 142 -15.76 7.26 8.16
N LYS A 143 -15.32 6.29 7.33
CA LYS A 143 -14.77 5.00 7.79
C LYS A 143 -13.26 4.90 7.72
N ILE A 144 -12.61 5.79 6.97
CA ILE A 144 -11.16 5.80 6.77
C ILE A 144 -10.50 6.74 7.78
N ASP A 145 -9.37 6.31 8.36
CA ASP A 145 -8.52 7.19 9.16
C ASP A 145 -7.49 7.89 8.27
N VAL A 146 -7.89 9.02 7.72
CA VAL A 146 -7.07 9.82 6.79
C VAL A 146 -5.85 10.49 7.44
N ASN A 147 -5.71 10.40 8.76
CA ASN A 147 -4.54 10.87 9.50
C ASN A 147 -3.57 9.73 9.86
N LYS A 148 -3.84 8.51 9.44
CA LYS A 148 -3.07 7.29 9.69
C LYS A 148 -2.77 6.58 8.39
N ILE A 149 -1.70 7.03 7.72
CA ILE A 149 -1.34 6.60 6.36
C ILE A 149 0.08 6.04 6.36
N ALA A 150 0.25 4.84 5.82
CA ALA A 150 1.54 4.28 5.48
C ALA A 150 1.75 4.31 3.97
N VAL A 151 2.98 4.55 3.55
CA VAL A 151 3.46 4.19 2.22
C VAL A 151 4.39 2.99 2.35
N SER A 152 4.24 2.03 1.46
CA SER A 152 4.97 0.77 1.52
C SER A 152 5.17 0.17 0.13
N GLY A 153 6.16 -0.70 -0.01
CA GLY A 153 6.38 -1.38 -1.29
C GLY A 153 7.59 -2.28 -1.29
N MET A 154 7.62 -3.19 -2.25
CA MET A 154 8.67 -4.19 -2.43
C MET A 154 9.57 -3.82 -3.61
N SER A 155 10.90 -3.95 -3.43
CA SER A 155 11.90 -3.77 -4.51
C SER A 155 11.74 -2.41 -5.21
N CYS A 156 11.40 -2.37 -6.50
CA CYS A 156 11.09 -1.13 -7.21
C CYS A 156 9.97 -0.34 -6.52
N GLY A 157 8.93 -1.01 -6.00
CA GLY A 157 7.88 -0.36 -5.20
C GLY A 157 8.41 0.24 -3.90
N GLY A 158 9.47 -0.33 -3.33
CA GLY A 158 10.16 0.26 -2.18
C GLY A 158 10.90 1.56 -2.55
N LEU A 159 11.46 1.66 -3.76
CA LEU A 159 12.00 2.92 -4.27
C LEU A 159 10.89 3.96 -4.50
N GLN A 160 9.74 3.55 -5.07
CA GLN A 160 8.57 4.43 -5.19
C GLN A 160 8.11 4.94 -3.81
N THR A 161 8.10 4.05 -2.81
CA THR A 161 7.80 4.40 -1.41
C THR A 161 8.75 5.46 -0.87
N LEU A 162 10.06 5.30 -1.08
CA LEU A 162 11.07 6.26 -0.65
C LEU A 162 10.96 7.61 -1.39
N GLU A 163 10.53 7.60 -2.66
CA GLU A 163 10.30 8.82 -3.43
C GLU A 163 9.17 9.67 -2.85
N VAL A 164 8.08 9.04 -2.41
CA VAL A 164 6.91 9.74 -1.86
C VAL A 164 6.93 9.87 -0.32
N SER A 165 7.97 9.37 0.34
CA SER A 165 8.07 9.36 1.81
C SER A 165 8.07 10.75 2.46
N SER A 166 8.33 11.81 1.67
CA SER A 166 8.27 13.20 2.11
C SER A 166 6.87 13.81 2.13
N ASP A 167 5.85 13.09 1.64
CA ASP A 167 4.47 13.59 1.69
C ASP A 167 4.04 13.78 3.15
N PRO A 168 3.60 15.00 3.54
CA PRO A 168 3.29 15.34 4.94
C PRO A 168 2.13 14.52 5.53
N ARG A 169 1.36 13.82 4.72
CA ARG A 169 0.26 12.95 5.16
C ARG A 169 0.74 11.58 5.62
N VAL A 170 1.98 11.20 5.27
CA VAL A 170 2.56 9.90 5.64
C VAL A 170 2.87 9.87 7.13
N SER A 171 2.41 8.84 7.81
CA SER A 171 2.62 8.59 9.23
C SER A 171 3.70 7.54 9.51
N THR A 172 4.00 6.68 8.55
CA THR A 172 5.08 5.69 8.62
C THR A 172 5.44 5.14 7.24
N VAL A 173 6.68 4.69 7.10
CA VAL A 173 7.24 4.15 5.87
C VAL A 173 7.63 2.69 6.10
N VAL A 174 7.30 1.79 5.16
CA VAL A 174 7.75 0.38 5.20
C VAL A 174 8.38 0.01 3.86
N VAL A 175 9.68 -0.25 3.88
CA VAL A 175 10.50 -0.57 2.71
C VAL A 175 10.83 -2.06 2.73
N CYS A 176 10.35 -2.79 1.74
CA CYS A 176 10.47 -4.24 1.68
C CYS A 176 11.44 -4.65 0.56
N ASN A 177 12.47 -5.45 0.88
CA ASN A 177 13.48 -5.95 -0.08
C ASN A 177 13.95 -4.83 -1.03
N SER A 178 14.28 -3.66 -0.47
CA SER A 178 14.61 -2.46 -1.25
C SER A 178 15.60 -1.56 -0.50
N GLY A 179 16.10 -0.57 -1.21
CA GLY A 179 16.98 0.48 -0.73
C GLY A 179 17.52 1.29 -1.90
N ILE A 180 17.86 2.55 -1.66
CA ILE A 180 18.38 3.46 -2.69
C ILE A 180 19.76 2.96 -3.14
N PHE A 181 20.00 2.92 -4.44
CA PHE A 181 21.29 2.54 -5.01
C PHE A 181 22.41 3.48 -4.55
N LYS A 182 23.59 2.92 -4.23
CA LYS A 182 24.75 3.72 -3.85
C LYS A 182 25.19 4.67 -4.96
N THR A 183 25.11 4.22 -6.21
CA THR A 183 25.47 5.01 -7.39
C THR A 183 24.18 5.39 -8.12
N PRO A 184 23.86 6.69 -8.24
CA PRO A 184 22.72 7.15 -9.03
C PRO A 184 22.82 6.65 -10.49
N GLY A 185 21.68 6.35 -11.08
CA GLY A 185 21.60 5.87 -12.47
C GLY A 185 21.90 4.38 -12.68
N ASN A 186 22.29 3.63 -11.66
CA ASN A 186 22.41 2.17 -11.73
C ASN A 186 21.04 1.45 -11.75
N GLY A 187 19.95 2.18 -11.58
CA GLY A 187 18.61 1.69 -11.78
C GLY A 187 18.30 1.48 -13.26
N ARG A 188 17.39 0.54 -13.55
CA ARG A 188 16.83 0.39 -14.89
C ARG A 188 16.03 1.65 -15.23
N SER A 189 15.93 2.00 -16.51
CA SER A 189 15.31 3.24 -17.01
C SER A 189 13.90 3.57 -16.50
N ASN A 190 13.22 2.61 -15.88
CA ASN A 190 11.85 2.73 -15.36
C ASN A 190 11.76 2.69 -13.83
N MET A 191 12.88 2.80 -13.12
CA MET A 191 12.90 2.88 -11.65
C MET A 191 13.02 4.33 -11.21
N PRO A 192 12.50 4.70 -10.02
CA PRO A 192 12.74 6.02 -9.43
C PRO A 192 14.23 6.34 -9.37
N ASN A 193 14.60 7.52 -9.86
CA ASN A 193 16.00 7.98 -9.86
C ASN A 193 16.30 8.73 -8.56
N LEU A 194 16.55 7.97 -7.47
CA LEU A 194 16.82 8.50 -6.16
C LEU A 194 18.32 8.55 -5.86
N THR A 195 18.66 9.48 -4.98
CA THR A 195 19.97 9.54 -4.31
C THR A 195 19.80 9.37 -2.81
N LYS A 196 20.87 9.08 -2.09
CA LYS A 196 20.84 8.96 -0.62
C LYS A 196 20.38 10.26 0.08
N GLU A 197 20.43 11.40 -0.59
CA GLU A 197 19.86 12.66 -0.10
C GLU A 197 18.33 12.59 0.09
N ASN A 198 17.64 11.71 -0.64
CA ASN A 198 16.20 11.51 -0.47
C ASN A 198 15.87 10.94 0.92
N LEU A 199 16.79 10.20 1.56
CA LEU A 199 16.60 9.66 2.91
C LEU A 199 16.41 10.78 3.96
N LYS A 200 17.02 11.94 3.76
CA LYS A 200 16.89 13.10 4.66
C LYS A 200 15.48 13.70 4.69
N LYS A 201 14.66 13.37 3.70
CA LYS A 201 13.26 13.84 3.58
C LYS A 201 12.27 12.95 4.33
N ILE A 202 12.70 11.78 4.78
CA ILE A 202 11.87 10.91 5.63
C ILE A 202 11.66 11.62 6.95
N HIS A 203 10.41 11.73 7.40
CA HIS A 203 10.05 12.46 8.62
C HIS A 203 9.27 11.61 9.63
N THR A 204 9.15 10.31 9.37
CA THR A 204 8.30 9.38 10.13
C THR A 204 9.04 8.10 10.49
N PRO A 205 8.57 7.33 11.49
CA PRO A 205 9.12 6.02 11.80
C PRO A 205 9.15 5.11 10.57
N THR A 206 10.29 4.44 10.36
CA THR A 206 10.56 3.66 9.16
C THR A 206 10.95 2.22 9.50
N LEU A 207 10.34 1.27 8.82
CA LEU A 207 10.70 -0.16 8.86
C LEU A 207 11.31 -0.58 7.53
N TYR A 208 12.46 -1.27 7.59
CA TYR A 208 12.99 -2.06 6.50
C TYR A 208 12.75 -3.54 6.77
N LEU A 209 12.18 -4.26 5.80
CA LEU A 209 12.12 -5.73 5.77
C LEU A 209 13.07 -6.22 4.67
N LEU A 210 14.11 -6.97 5.05
CA LEU A 210 15.14 -7.42 4.13
C LEU A 210 15.22 -8.95 4.10
N GLY A 211 15.68 -9.49 2.97
CA GLY A 211 15.71 -10.92 2.68
C GLY A 211 17.06 -11.61 2.94
N GLY A 212 17.93 -11.04 3.77
CA GLY A 212 19.29 -11.57 4.03
C GLY A 212 20.30 -11.15 2.97
N GLU A 213 21.54 -11.59 3.13
CA GLU A 213 22.65 -11.22 2.23
C GLU A 213 22.44 -11.69 0.78
N LYS A 214 21.60 -12.70 0.57
CA LYS A 214 21.23 -13.19 -0.77
C LYS A 214 20.17 -12.30 -1.45
N ASP A 215 19.54 -11.39 -0.72
CA ASP A 215 18.67 -10.38 -1.29
C ASP A 215 19.49 -9.33 -2.03
N ILE A 216 19.26 -9.16 -3.32
CA ILE A 216 19.97 -8.18 -4.17
C ILE A 216 19.82 -6.74 -3.66
N ALA A 217 18.82 -6.45 -2.83
CA ALA A 217 18.59 -5.15 -2.24
C ALA A 217 19.22 -4.99 -0.84
N TYR A 218 19.70 -6.08 -0.22
CA TYR A 218 20.19 -6.09 1.16
C TYR A 218 21.22 -4.99 1.43
N ALA A 219 22.29 -4.95 0.62
CA ALA A 219 23.34 -3.98 0.80
C ALA A 219 22.88 -2.52 0.67
N ASN A 220 21.88 -2.26 -0.19
CA ASN A 220 21.30 -0.93 -0.36
C ASN A 220 20.41 -0.55 0.83
N GLY A 221 19.58 -1.49 1.31
CA GLY A 221 18.71 -1.27 2.48
C GLY A 221 19.51 -1.06 3.76
N MET A 222 20.56 -1.84 3.98
CA MET A 222 21.48 -1.66 5.13
C MET A 222 22.23 -0.32 5.05
N ASP A 223 22.65 0.09 3.86
CA ASP A 223 23.28 1.39 3.66
C ASP A 223 22.28 2.55 3.92
N ASP A 224 21.02 2.42 3.50
CA ASP A 224 19.95 3.38 3.85
C ASP A 224 19.81 3.50 5.37
N TYR A 225 19.72 2.35 6.06
CA TYR A 225 19.65 2.30 7.52
C TYR A 225 20.81 3.04 8.18
N GLN A 226 22.05 2.83 7.70
CA GLN A 226 23.22 3.51 8.26
C GLN A 226 23.14 5.03 8.12
N GLN A 227 22.51 5.54 7.06
CA GLN A 227 22.40 6.98 6.79
C GLN A 227 21.18 7.66 7.45
N ILE A 228 20.14 6.90 7.82
CA ILE A 228 18.98 7.45 8.52
C ILE A 228 19.30 7.59 10.02
N ASN A 229 19.43 8.82 10.51
CA ASN A 229 19.79 9.11 11.93
C ASN A 229 18.83 10.10 12.61
N HIS A 230 17.80 10.60 11.92
CA HIS A 230 16.94 11.69 12.38
C HIS A 230 15.50 11.26 12.70
N VAL A 231 15.14 10.02 12.36
CA VAL A 231 13.84 9.40 12.67
C VAL A 231 14.03 8.03 13.31
N PRO A 232 13.02 7.47 14.00
CA PRO A 232 13.04 6.08 14.42
C PRO A 232 13.14 5.15 13.20
N VAL A 233 14.10 4.23 13.22
CA VAL A 233 14.26 3.24 12.14
C VAL A 233 14.54 1.86 12.71
N PHE A 234 13.88 0.87 12.15
CA PHE A 234 14.05 -0.54 12.47
C PHE A 234 14.32 -1.34 11.18
N VAL A 235 15.33 -2.19 11.20
CA VAL A 235 15.57 -3.20 10.16
C VAL A 235 15.22 -4.56 10.75
N ALA A 236 14.32 -5.28 10.10
CA ALA A 236 14.08 -6.70 10.33
C ALA A 236 14.58 -7.48 9.12
N ASN A 237 15.47 -8.42 9.34
CA ASN A 237 16.16 -9.16 8.29
C ASN A 237 16.01 -10.66 8.49
N MET A 238 15.58 -11.38 7.45
CA MET A 238 15.38 -12.83 7.42
C MET A 238 16.02 -13.42 6.17
N ASP A 239 16.80 -14.48 6.27
CA ASP A 239 17.51 -15.07 5.11
C ASP A 239 16.57 -15.87 4.19
N VAL A 240 15.77 -15.16 3.40
CA VAL A 240 14.79 -15.71 2.44
C VAL A 240 15.00 -15.20 1.01
N GLY A 241 16.01 -14.35 0.78
CA GLY A 241 16.30 -13.76 -0.52
C GLY A 241 15.33 -12.67 -0.94
N HIS A 242 15.50 -12.21 -2.20
CA HIS A 242 14.75 -11.05 -2.73
C HIS A 242 13.24 -11.27 -2.85
N GLY A 243 12.81 -12.52 -2.98
CA GLY A 243 11.38 -12.87 -3.07
C GLY A 243 10.61 -12.74 -1.75
N GLY A 244 11.31 -12.59 -0.61
CA GLY A 244 10.66 -12.52 0.70
C GLY A 244 9.74 -13.71 0.98
N THR A 245 8.68 -13.48 1.75
CA THR A 245 7.67 -14.52 2.06
C THR A 245 6.26 -14.17 1.52
N TYR A 246 6.16 -13.16 0.64
CA TYR A 246 4.87 -12.58 0.23
C TYR A 246 3.87 -13.57 -0.38
N SER A 247 4.35 -14.56 -1.13
CA SER A 247 3.53 -15.60 -1.79
C SER A 247 3.23 -16.81 -0.90
N GLN A 248 3.82 -16.87 0.30
CA GLN A 248 3.50 -17.91 1.27
C GLN A 248 2.07 -17.74 1.80
N PRO A 249 1.46 -18.78 2.41
CA PRO A 249 0.17 -18.64 3.07
C PRO A 249 0.14 -17.43 3.99
N HIS A 250 -0.87 -16.58 3.80
CA HIS A 250 -1.05 -15.32 4.55
C HIS A 250 0.18 -14.38 4.50
N GLY A 251 1.01 -14.47 3.45
CA GLY A 251 2.19 -13.63 3.29
C GLY A 251 3.36 -13.96 4.22
N GLY A 252 3.26 -15.07 4.95
CA GLY A 252 4.32 -15.62 5.80
C GLY A 252 4.81 -14.68 6.89
N GLU A 253 6.09 -14.82 7.24
CA GLU A 253 6.70 -14.05 8.33
C GLU A 253 6.78 -12.54 8.03
N PHE A 254 6.96 -12.14 6.76
CA PHE A 254 6.98 -10.72 6.40
C PHE A 254 5.64 -10.04 6.69
N ALA A 255 4.54 -10.71 6.40
CA ALA A 255 3.21 -10.17 6.70
C ALA A 255 2.98 -10.02 8.21
N LYS A 256 3.46 -10.97 9.03
CA LYS A 256 3.37 -10.88 10.50
C LYS A 256 4.12 -9.66 11.05
N VAL A 257 5.37 -9.45 10.60
CA VAL A 257 6.18 -8.32 11.06
C VAL A 257 5.63 -6.98 10.55
N ALA A 258 5.28 -6.90 9.26
CA ALA A 258 4.70 -5.68 8.69
C ALA A 258 3.35 -5.33 9.36
N THR A 259 2.47 -6.31 9.56
CA THR A 259 1.18 -6.09 10.23
C THR A 259 1.36 -5.62 11.67
N ALA A 260 2.32 -6.19 12.41
CA ALA A 260 2.63 -5.73 13.77
C ALA A 260 3.12 -4.27 13.76
N TRP A 261 3.96 -3.89 12.79
CA TRP A 261 4.41 -2.51 12.61
C TRP A 261 3.25 -1.56 12.32
N TYR A 262 2.38 -1.89 11.34
CA TYR A 262 1.21 -1.07 11.01
C TYR A 262 0.24 -0.95 12.20
N LYS A 263 -0.01 -2.01 12.94
CA LYS A 263 -0.85 -1.97 14.15
C LYS A 263 -0.25 -1.03 15.19
N TRP A 264 1.05 -1.08 15.40
CA TRP A 264 1.72 -0.20 16.35
C TRP A 264 1.69 1.26 15.89
N GLN A 265 2.15 1.55 14.68
CA GLN A 265 2.31 2.94 14.20
C GLN A 265 0.97 3.61 13.85
N LEU A 266 0.02 2.88 13.30
CA LEU A 266 -1.21 3.47 12.78
C LEU A 266 -2.40 3.31 13.74
N LYS A 267 -2.43 2.26 14.56
CA LYS A 267 -3.51 2.00 15.52
C LYS A 267 -3.10 2.20 16.98
N GLY A 268 -1.83 2.47 17.26
CA GLY A 268 -1.31 2.64 18.62
C GLY A 268 -1.29 1.36 19.46
N ASP A 269 -1.29 0.19 18.80
CA ASP A 269 -1.27 -1.12 19.49
C ASP A 269 0.11 -1.34 20.13
N LYS A 270 0.19 -1.04 21.44
CA LYS A 270 1.42 -1.21 22.22
C LYS A 270 1.86 -2.65 22.35
N GLN A 271 0.95 -3.63 22.28
CA GLN A 271 1.31 -5.05 22.33
C GLN A 271 2.04 -5.45 21.05
N ALA A 272 1.54 -5.02 19.88
CA ALA A 272 2.24 -5.21 18.61
C ALA A 272 3.59 -4.48 18.60
N GLY A 273 3.67 -3.30 19.22
CA GLY A 273 4.90 -2.52 19.36
C GLY A 273 6.03 -3.21 20.12
N LYS A 274 5.72 -4.15 21.02
CA LYS A 274 6.74 -4.93 21.76
C LYS A 274 7.67 -5.71 20.83
N LEU A 275 7.23 -6.03 19.62
CA LEU A 275 8.08 -6.69 18.63
C LEU A 275 9.31 -5.86 18.27
N PHE A 276 9.22 -4.53 18.33
CA PHE A 276 10.23 -3.57 17.87
C PHE A 276 10.92 -2.82 19.02
N THR A 277 10.36 -2.90 20.23
CA THR A 277 10.83 -2.14 21.40
C THR A 277 11.52 -3.03 22.42
N GLY A 278 12.20 -2.41 23.40
CA GLY A 278 12.92 -3.13 24.45
C GLY A 278 14.36 -3.50 24.06
N GLN A 279 15.10 -4.08 25.03
CA GLN A 279 16.49 -4.56 24.89
C GLN A 279 16.60 -5.96 25.51
N PRO A 280 16.59 -7.06 24.71
CA PRO A 280 16.40 -7.09 23.24
C PRO A 280 14.97 -6.72 22.81
N ALA A 281 14.80 -6.37 21.53
CA ALA A 281 13.47 -6.21 20.95
C ALA A 281 12.75 -7.58 20.89
N GLY A 282 11.41 -7.58 20.97
CA GLY A 282 10.63 -8.82 20.98
C GLY A 282 10.87 -9.72 19.77
N LEU A 283 11.28 -9.15 18.61
CA LEU A 283 11.61 -9.91 17.41
C LEU A 283 12.76 -10.91 17.64
N ALA A 284 13.67 -10.64 18.57
CA ALA A 284 14.77 -11.53 18.93
C ALA A 284 14.31 -12.91 19.46
N ALA A 285 13.08 -13.05 19.90
CA ALA A 285 12.51 -14.33 20.32
C ALA A 285 12.34 -15.33 19.16
N ASN A 286 12.31 -14.85 17.91
CA ASN A 286 12.30 -15.68 16.72
C ASN A 286 13.68 -15.68 16.06
N SER A 287 14.39 -16.79 16.19
CA SER A 287 15.77 -16.95 15.71
C SER A 287 15.95 -16.86 14.18
N ASN A 288 14.85 -16.90 13.41
CA ASN A 288 14.88 -16.70 11.97
C ASN A 288 15.13 -15.22 11.58
N TRP A 289 14.99 -14.31 12.55
CA TRP A 289 15.15 -12.89 12.34
C TRP A 289 16.43 -12.36 13.00
N THR A 290 17.12 -11.51 12.28
CA THR A 290 18.06 -10.54 12.86
C THR A 290 17.47 -9.14 12.74
N TYR A 291 17.90 -8.21 13.58
CA TYR A 291 17.41 -6.84 13.53
C TYR A 291 18.46 -5.83 13.95
N GLU A 292 18.30 -4.63 13.44
CA GLU A 292 18.97 -3.42 13.92
C GLU A 292 17.95 -2.30 14.14
N LYS A 293 18.26 -1.39 15.06
CA LYS A 293 17.35 -0.27 15.35
C LYS A 293 18.09 0.97 15.81
N LYS A 294 17.55 2.14 15.47
CA LYS A 294 18.00 3.45 15.92
C LYS A 294 16.82 4.32 16.32
N ASN A 295 17.03 5.20 17.31
CA ASN A 295 16.03 6.17 17.77
C ASN A 295 14.68 5.54 18.13
N MET A 296 14.68 4.25 18.47
CA MET A 296 13.49 3.51 18.91
C MET A 296 13.34 3.61 20.42
N PRO A 297 12.09 3.65 20.93
CA PRO A 297 11.84 3.63 22.37
C PRO A 297 12.30 2.35 23.06
#